data_1e66359b8f2a05c8b6962db067fa8181
#
_entry.id   1e66359b8f2a05c8b6962db067fa8181
#
_cell.length_a   1.000
_cell.length_b   1.000
_cell.length_c   1.000
_cell.angle_alpha   90.00
_cell.angle_beta   90.00
_cell.angle_gamma   90.00
#
_symmetry.space_group_name_H-M   'P 1'
#
loop_
_entity.id
_entity.type
_entity.pdbx_description
1 polymer ?
#
loop_
_entity_poly.entity_id
_entity_poly.type
_entity_poly.pdbx_seq_one_letter_code
_entity_poly.pdbx_strand_id
1 'polypeptide(L)'
;VGESVLRLKVRLWFVHRGIEKLFEGRAASGAVELAERISGDTSVAHALAHCHAVEDALSVDLPDQAHRLRALLVELERLYNHVTDLGALANDVGFALANAHTQRIREQLLRINARVTGHRLLRGAIAPGGVVLQQLPDPGELQAIAADVAEITALTLHNSVIFDRFADTAVLSRDDAAALGCLGYVARASGIRTDARLDHPITTLAVREVTAGAGDVLARYTLRRDEFAASVQLACDLIEKHSGPTEFATPLPAAGGPRSGIGVVEGWRGTIVHRVEINAAAMITRSKIVDPSWFNWPALPVAMADTIVPDFPLANKSFNLSYAGNDL
;
A
#
# COMPACT_ATOMS: atom_id res chain seq x y z
N VAL A 1 -2.46 -18.38 34.22
CA VAL A 1 -1.72 -17.90 33.10
C VAL A 1 -2.23 -18.59 31.84
N GLY A 2 -2.11 -19.91 31.67
CA GLY A 2 -2.67 -20.62 30.52
C GLY A 2 -2.20 -20.06 29.16
N GLU A 3 -3.13 -19.87 28.21
CA GLU A 3 -2.85 -19.41 26.85
C GLU A 3 -2.93 -17.89 26.67
N SER A 4 -3.33 -17.13 27.68
CA SER A 4 -3.46 -15.67 27.58
C SER A 4 -2.13 -14.97 27.36
N VAL A 5 -2.11 -14.02 26.40
CA VAL A 5 -0.94 -13.19 26.11
C VAL A 5 -0.84 -12.11 27.19
N LEU A 6 0.16 -12.22 28.05
CA LEU A 6 0.43 -11.21 29.08
C LEU A 6 1.17 -10.01 28.49
N ARG A 7 2.08 -10.24 27.54
CA ARG A 7 2.87 -9.20 26.89
C ARG A 7 3.50 -9.71 25.60
N LEU A 8 3.33 -8.97 24.51
CA LEU A 8 4.07 -9.14 23.28
C LEU A 8 5.19 -8.10 23.20
N LYS A 9 6.41 -8.53 22.91
CA LYS A 9 7.54 -7.65 22.58
C LYS A 9 7.95 -7.88 21.15
N VAL A 10 7.74 -6.91 20.31
CA VAL A 10 8.25 -6.90 18.92
C VAL A 10 9.69 -6.36 18.95
N ARG A 11 10.59 -7.09 18.28
CA ARG A 11 11.96 -6.62 18.03
C ARG A 11 12.14 -6.49 16.53
N LEU A 12 12.50 -5.30 16.09
CA LEU A 12 12.67 -4.91 14.69
C LEU A 12 14.15 -4.73 14.36
N TRP A 13 14.49 -4.22 13.22
CA TRP A 13 15.84 -3.90 12.73
C TRP A 13 16.70 -5.10 12.29
N PHE A 14 16.16 -6.31 12.25
CA PHE A 14 16.88 -7.50 11.80
C PHE A 14 17.04 -7.60 10.27
N VAL A 15 16.24 -6.82 9.53
CA VAL A 15 16.32 -6.77 8.05
C VAL A 15 16.77 -5.39 7.56
N HIS A 16 17.45 -4.61 8.41
CA HIS A 16 18.02 -3.32 8.02
C HIS A 16 19.10 -3.51 6.92
N ARG A 17 18.94 -2.80 5.81
CA ARG A 17 19.78 -2.89 4.63
C ARG A 17 20.51 -1.59 4.32
N GLY A 18 20.31 -0.54 5.14
CA GLY A 18 20.87 0.78 4.93
C GLY A 18 20.32 1.49 3.70
N ILE A 19 19.04 1.30 3.37
CA ILE A 19 18.40 1.82 2.16
C ILE A 19 18.58 3.34 2.04
N GLU A 20 18.35 4.09 3.10
CA GLU A 20 18.51 5.56 3.07
C GLU A 20 19.93 5.95 2.68
N LYS A 21 20.93 5.24 3.18
CA LYS A 21 22.34 5.48 2.85
C LYS A 21 22.67 5.12 1.41
N LEU A 22 22.02 4.09 0.85
CA LEU A 22 22.21 3.69 -0.54
C LEU A 22 21.69 4.71 -1.55
N PHE A 23 20.80 5.63 -1.16
CA PHE A 23 20.37 6.74 -2.00
C PHE A 23 21.42 7.82 -2.14
N GLU A 24 22.30 8.02 -1.13
CA GLU A 24 23.30 9.07 -1.15
C GLU A 24 24.30 8.88 -2.31
N GLY A 25 24.59 9.96 -3.02
CA GLY A 25 25.48 9.95 -4.16
C GLY A 25 24.86 9.42 -5.46
N ARG A 26 23.58 9.05 -5.48
CA ARG A 26 22.88 8.69 -6.72
C ARG A 26 22.29 9.94 -7.39
N ALA A 27 22.20 9.88 -8.72
CA ALA A 27 21.43 10.89 -9.46
C ALA A 27 19.94 10.77 -9.10
N ALA A 28 19.28 11.88 -8.83
CA ALA A 28 17.87 11.92 -8.47
C ALA A 28 16.98 11.25 -9.55
N SER A 29 17.33 11.38 -10.82
CA SER A 29 16.63 10.75 -11.94
C SER A 29 16.70 9.22 -11.98
N GLY A 30 17.77 8.61 -11.44
CA GLY A 30 18.02 7.17 -11.54
C GLY A 30 17.80 6.39 -10.23
N ALA A 31 17.43 7.04 -9.15
CA ALA A 31 17.32 6.41 -7.84
C ALA A 31 16.00 5.66 -7.62
N VAL A 32 15.01 5.80 -8.51
CA VAL A 32 13.69 5.18 -8.42
C VAL A 32 13.74 3.66 -8.33
N GLU A 33 14.70 3.00 -9.00
CA GLU A 33 14.87 1.55 -8.90
C GLU A 33 15.14 1.07 -7.47
N LEU A 34 15.82 1.89 -6.66
CA LEU A 34 16.05 1.57 -5.26
C LEU A 34 14.76 1.74 -4.45
N ALA A 35 13.96 2.77 -4.75
CA ALA A 35 12.65 2.98 -4.13
C ALA A 35 11.70 1.80 -4.37
N GLU A 36 11.65 1.24 -5.58
CA GLU A 36 10.86 0.06 -5.92
C GLU A 36 11.23 -1.21 -5.12
N ARG A 37 12.39 -1.21 -4.46
CA ARG A 37 12.93 -2.36 -3.73
C ARG A 37 12.98 -2.17 -2.21
N ILE A 38 12.38 -1.09 -1.70
CA ILE A 38 12.24 -0.84 -0.26
C ILE A 38 11.39 -1.93 0.38
N SER A 39 10.20 -2.18 -0.17
CA SER A 39 9.31 -3.25 0.22
C SER A 39 8.80 -3.98 -1.02
N GLY A 40 8.95 -5.30 -1.06
CA GLY A 40 8.73 -6.09 -2.28
C GLY A 40 7.29 -6.06 -2.80
N ASP A 41 6.33 -5.78 -1.94
CA ASP A 41 4.90 -5.69 -2.22
C ASP A 41 4.36 -4.24 -2.29
N THR A 42 5.26 -3.24 -2.19
CA THR A 42 4.92 -1.82 -2.21
C THR A 42 5.88 -1.07 -3.15
N SER A 43 6.10 -1.64 -4.34
CA SER A 43 7.06 -1.12 -5.31
C SER A 43 6.61 0.21 -5.92
N VAL A 44 5.34 0.30 -6.31
CA VAL A 44 4.77 1.48 -6.99
C VAL A 44 4.64 2.66 -6.04
N ALA A 45 4.07 2.45 -4.86
CA ALA A 45 3.83 3.56 -3.93
C ALA A 45 5.13 4.17 -3.40
N HIS A 46 6.16 3.37 -3.10
CA HIS A 46 7.49 3.89 -2.74
C HIS A 46 8.18 4.59 -3.91
N ALA A 47 8.10 4.05 -5.13
CA ALA A 47 8.63 4.70 -6.33
C ALA A 47 7.95 6.05 -6.56
N LEU A 48 6.62 6.10 -6.45
CA LEU A 48 5.85 7.32 -6.64
C LEU A 48 6.17 8.38 -5.59
N ALA A 49 6.26 8.00 -4.31
CA ALA A 49 6.64 8.91 -3.24
C ALA A 49 8.06 9.49 -3.46
N HIS A 50 9.00 8.67 -3.94
CA HIS A 50 10.33 9.13 -4.32
C HIS A 50 10.27 10.11 -5.51
N CYS A 51 9.50 9.79 -6.56
CA CYS A 51 9.35 10.66 -7.72
C CYS A 51 8.74 12.01 -7.33
N HIS A 52 7.67 12.02 -6.53
CA HIS A 52 7.08 13.26 -6.03
C HIS A 52 8.08 14.10 -5.22
N ALA A 53 8.91 13.46 -4.38
CA ALA A 53 9.94 14.19 -3.62
C ALA A 53 11.02 14.82 -4.53
N VAL A 54 11.42 14.13 -5.60
CA VAL A 54 12.37 14.68 -6.59
C VAL A 54 11.73 15.79 -7.42
N GLU A 55 10.49 15.60 -7.85
CA GLU A 55 9.72 16.58 -8.63
C GLU A 55 9.47 17.85 -7.83
N ASP A 56 9.10 17.73 -6.56
CA ASP A 56 8.96 18.85 -5.63
C ASP A 56 10.29 19.60 -5.45
N ALA A 57 11.39 18.89 -5.21
CA ALA A 57 12.72 19.48 -5.09
C ALA A 57 13.15 20.25 -6.35
N LEU A 58 12.79 19.76 -7.53
CA LEU A 58 13.15 20.36 -8.83
C LEU A 58 12.07 21.29 -9.38
N SER A 59 10.92 21.44 -8.70
CA SER A 59 9.76 22.22 -9.15
C SER A 59 9.26 21.76 -10.53
N VAL A 60 9.09 20.44 -10.70
CA VAL A 60 8.61 19.83 -11.93
C VAL A 60 7.12 19.56 -11.83
N ASP A 61 6.36 20.15 -12.73
CA ASP A 61 4.92 19.90 -12.86
C ASP A 61 4.67 18.90 -13.99
N LEU A 62 3.82 17.92 -13.70
CA LEU A 62 3.35 16.96 -14.69
C LEU A 62 1.91 17.26 -15.11
N PRO A 63 1.53 16.88 -16.35
CA PRO A 63 0.13 16.91 -16.75
C PRO A 63 -0.76 16.06 -15.84
N ASP A 64 -1.99 16.51 -15.59
CA ASP A 64 -2.96 15.78 -14.73
C ASP A 64 -3.20 14.34 -15.20
N GLN A 65 -3.15 14.08 -16.51
CA GLN A 65 -3.24 12.73 -17.05
C GLN A 65 -2.09 11.81 -16.61
N ALA A 66 -0.86 12.34 -16.47
CA ALA A 66 0.27 11.56 -15.95
C ALA A 66 0.03 11.19 -14.48
N HIS A 67 -0.49 12.11 -13.67
CA HIS A 67 -0.85 11.84 -12.28
C HIS A 67 -1.96 10.78 -12.16
N ARG A 68 -2.96 10.82 -13.06
CA ARG A 68 -4.03 9.81 -13.11
C ARG A 68 -3.53 8.41 -13.48
N LEU A 69 -2.59 8.30 -14.43
CA LEU A 69 -1.96 7.02 -14.77
C LEU A 69 -1.13 6.47 -13.61
N ARG A 70 -0.39 7.34 -12.89
CA ARG A 70 0.33 6.95 -11.68
C ARG A 70 -0.62 6.47 -10.58
N ALA A 71 -1.76 7.16 -10.39
CA ALA A 71 -2.80 6.73 -9.46
C ALA A 71 -3.37 5.36 -9.84
N LEU A 72 -3.63 5.10 -11.13
CA LEU A 72 -4.05 3.78 -11.61
C LEU A 72 -3.05 2.69 -11.23
N LEU A 73 -1.74 2.93 -11.37
CA LEU A 73 -0.71 1.96 -10.99
C LEU A 73 -0.71 1.67 -9.48
N VAL A 74 -0.93 2.69 -8.64
CA VAL A 74 -1.06 2.50 -7.18
C VAL A 74 -2.30 1.68 -6.82
N GLU A 75 -3.43 1.90 -7.50
CA GLU A 75 -4.63 1.08 -7.28
C GLU A 75 -4.42 -0.37 -7.75
N LEU A 76 -3.75 -0.61 -8.87
CA LEU A 76 -3.40 -1.98 -9.30
C LEU A 76 -2.48 -2.67 -8.27
N GLU A 77 -1.55 -1.94 -7.64
CA GLU A 77 -0.74 -2.47 -6.53
C GLU A 77 -1.61 -2.82 -5.33
N ARG A 78 -2.57 -1.98 -4.97
CA ARG A 78 -3.52 -2.21 -3.87
C ARG A 78 -4.35 -3.48 -4.11
N LEU A 79 -4.85 -3.70 -5.32
CA LEU A 79 -5.71 -4.84 -5.67
C LEU A 79 -5.02 -6.18 -5.39
N TYR A 80 -3.82 -6.43 -5.93
CA TYR A 80 -3.19 -7.74 -5.74
C TYR A 80 -2.74 -7.98 -4.30
N ASN A 81 -2.46 -6.93 -3.53
CA ASN A 81 -2.12 -7.06 -2.12
C ASN A 81 -3.34 -7.35 -1.25
N HIS A 82 -4.45 -6.62 -1.42
CA HIS A 82 -5.67 -6.88 -0.65
C HIS A 82 -6.23 -8.27 -0.89
N VAL A 83 -6.28 -8.74 -2.14
CA VAL A 83 -6.75 -10.11 -2.41
C VAL A 83 -5.84 -11.18 -1.81
N THR A 84 -4.53 -10.92 -1.75
CA THR A 84 -3.57 -11.80 -1.09
C THR A 84 -3.86 -11.92 0.41
N ASP A 85 -4.11 -10.79 1.06
CA ASP A 85 -4.38 -10.74 2.50
C ASP A 85 -5.73 -11.38 2.86
N LEU A 86 -6.76 -11.17 2.05
CA LEU A 86 -8.07 -11.81 2.23
C LEU A 86 -7.95 -13.33 2.24
N GLY A 87 -7.17 -13.90 1.32
CA GLY A 87 -6.92 -15.33 1.29
C GLY A 87 -6.06 -15.83 2.44
N ALA A 88 -5.01 -15.09 2.79
CA ALA A 88 -4.11 -15.47 3.86
C ALA A 88 -4.80 -15.50 5.22
N LEU A 89 -5.66 -14.53 5.51
CA LEU A 89 -6.45 -14.49 6.75
C LEU A 89 -7.41 -15.69 6.87
N ALA A 90 -8.09 -16.03 5.77
CA ALA A 90 -8.94 -17.22 5.74
C ALA A 90 -8.12 -18.52 5.94
N ASN A 91 -6.91 -18.59 5.37
CA ASN A 91 -6.01 -19.73 5.55
C ASN A 91 -5.55 -19.91 6.99
N ASP A 92 -5.28 -18.81 7.71
CA ASP A 92 -4.80 -18.84 9.08
C ASP A 92 -5.85 -19.42 10.06
N VAL A 93 -7.11 -19.45 9.67
CA VAL A 93 -8.19 -20.11 10.41
C VAL A 93 -8.67 -21.42 9.76
N GLY A 94 -7.83 -21.99 8.89
CA GLY A 94 -8.06 -23.33 8.31
C GLY A 94 -8.91 -23.36 7.04
N PHE A 95 -9.27 -22.22 6.43
CA PHE A 95 -10.06 -22.20 5.20
C PHE A 95 -9.16 -22.08 3.95
N ALA A 96 -8.38 -23.12 3.69
CA ALA A 96 -7.44 -23.20 2.58
C ALA A 96 -8.09 -23.03 1.19
N LEU A 97 -9.37 -23.40 1.04
CA LEU A 97 -10.11 -23.22 -0.23
C LEU A 97 -10.18 -21.74 -0.62
N ALA A 98 -10.52 -20.85 0.32
CA ALA A 98 -10.56 -19.42 0.05
C ALA A 98 -9.17 -18.90 -0.35
N ASN A 99 -8.12 -19.36 0.34
CA ASN A 99 -6.76 -18.97 -0.03
C ASN A 99 -6.38 -19.43 -1.45
N ALA A 100 -6.67 -20.68 -1.81
CA ALA A 100 -6.38 -21.18 -3.17
C ALA A 100 -7.11 -20.34 -4.25
N HIS A 101 -8.36 -19.94 -3.98
CA HIS A 101 -9.15 -19.10 -4.89
C HIS A 101 -8.57 -17.69 -5.03
N THR A 102 -8.25 -17.05 -3.91
CA THR A 102 -7.67 -15.71 -3.92
C THR A 102 -6.26 -15.69 -4.54
N GLN A 103 -5.45 -16.75 -4.39
CA GLN A 103 -4.17 -16.85 -5.08
C GLN A 103 -4.34 -16.98 -6.60
N ARG A 104 -5.37 -17.67 -7.10
CA ARG A 104 -5.73 -17.67 -8.53
C ARG A 104 -6.08 -16.25 -9.00
N ILE A 105 -6.90 -15.52 -8.26
CA ILE A 105 -7.27 -14.14 -8.57
C ILE A 105 -6.04 -13.22 -8.54
N ARG A 106 -5.20 -13.37 -7.52
CA ARG A 106 -3.91 -12.64 -7.45
C ARG A 106 -3.07 -12.87 -8.69
N GLU A 107 -2.98 -14.10 -9.17
CA GLU A 107 -2.23 -14.43 -10.39
C GLU A 107 -2.83 -13.73 -11.63
N GLN A 108 -4.14 -13.64 -11.74
CA GLN A 108 -4.81 -12.87 -12.82
C GLN A 108 -4.38 -11.39 -12.77
N LEU A 109 -4.45 -10.75 -11.59
CA LEU A 109 -4.01 -9.36 -11.40
C LEU A 109 -2.53 -9.15 -11.76
N LEU A 110 -1.65 -10.07 -11.36
CA LEU A 110 -0.23 -9.98 -11.70
C LEU A 110 0.03 -10.15 -13.21
N ARG A 111 -0.81 -10.90 -13.92
CA ARG A 111 -0.76 -10.99 -15.40
C ARG A 111 -1.28 -9.71 -16.06
N ILE A 112 -2.33 -9.09 -15.51
CA ILE A 112 -2.76 -7.75 -15.93
C ILE A 112 -1.61 -6.77 -15.77
N ASN A 113 -0.99 -6.71 -14.60
CA ASN A 113 0.15 -5.84 -14.32
C ASN A 113 1.29 -6.03 -15.32
N ALA A 114 1.61 -7.29 -15.65
CA ALA A 114 2.64 -7.60 -16.65
C ALA A 114 2.29 -7.10 -18.06
N ARG A 115 1.01 -7.12 -18.45
CA ARG A 115 0.57 -6.52 -19.71
C ARG A 115 0.63 -5.00 -19.70
N VAL A 116 0.32 -4.39 -18.54
CA VAL A 116 0.27 -2.92 -18.39
C VAL A 116 1.66 -2.31 -18.41
N THR A 117 2.66 -2.93 -17.78
CA THR A 117 3.98 -2.31 -17.58
C THR A 117 5.16 -3.17 -18.05
N GLY A 118 4.93 -4.41 -18.47
CA GLY A 118 5.99 -5.38 -18.73
C GLY A 118 6.51 -6.09 -17.48
N HIS A 119 6.05 -5.69 -16.28
CA HIS A 119 6.51 -6.26 -15.01
C HIS A 119 5.34 -6.60 -14.08
N ARG A 120 5.33 -7.82 -13.51
CA ARG A 120 4.24 -8.33 -12.64
C ARG A 120 3.97 -7.46 -11.39
N LEU A 121 4.99 -6.79 -10.87
CA LEU A 121 4.91 -5.86 -9.73
C LEU A 121 4.98 -4.39 -10.20
N LEU A 122 4.62 -4.11 -11.44
CA LEU A 122 4.52 -2.76 -12.02
C LEU A 122 5.83 -1.94 -11.97
N ARG A 123 7.00 -2.59 -11.80
CA ARG A 123 8.30 -1.91 -11.74
C ARG A 123 8.70 -1.31 -13.07
N GLY A 124 9.43 -0.19 -13.00
CA GLY A 124 9.94 0.52 -14.18
C GLY A 124 8.92 1.39 -14.90
N ALA A 125 7.66 1.43 -14.40
CA ALA A 125 6.61 2.22 -15.03
C ALA A 125 6.61 3.70 -14.62
N ILE A 126 7.19 4.04 -13.47
CA ILE A 126 7.23 5.40 -12.93
C ILE A 126 8.69 5.86 -12.84
N ALA A 127 8.94 7.08 -13.28
CA ALA A 127 10.21 7.77 -13.13
C ALA A 127 9.96 9.24 -12.74
N PRO A 128 10.92 9.95 -12.13
CA PRO A 128 10.80 11.38 -11.93
C PRO A 128 10.53 12.10 -13.26
N GLY A 129 9.47 12.88 -13.31
CA GLY A 129 9.00 13.54 -14.54
C GLY A 129 8.16 12.67 -15.47
N GLY A 130 7.92 11.36 -15.17
CA GLY A 130 7.28 10.50 -16.14
C GLY A 130 6.52 9.30 -15.61
N VAL A 131 5.78 8.69 -16.53
CA VAL A 131 5.08 7.41 -16.38
C VAL A 131 4.95 6.75 -17.75
N VAL A 132 5.09 5.42 -17.81
CA VAL A 132 4.97 4.64 -19.06
C VAL A 132 4.10 3.41 -18.81
N LEU A 133 3.01 3.29 -19.56
CA LEU A 133 2.21 2.09 -19.63
C LEU A 133 2.23 1.55 -21.07
N GLN A 134 2.45 0.25 -21.22
CA GLN A 134 2.40 -0.42 -22.53
C GLN A 134 0.96 -0.48 -23.08
N GLN A 135 -0.02 -0.67 -22.16
CA GLN A 135 -1.45 -0.62 -22.44
C GLN A 135 -2.24 -0.32 -21.19
N LEU A 136 -3.48 0.12 -21.32
CA LEU A 136 -4.41 0.19 -20.20
C LEU A 136 -4.99 -1.21 -19.89
N PRO A 137 -5.33 -1.49 -18.60
CA PRO A 137 -6.08 -2.71 -18.28
C PRO A 137 -7.51 -2.64 -18.85
N ASP A 138 -8.12 -3.80 -19.06
CA ASP A 138 -9.54 -3.88 -19.46
C ASP A 138 -10.44 -3.71 -18.23
N PRO A 139 -11.34 -2.69 -18.20
CA PRO A 139 -12.30 -2.52 -17.12
C PRO A 139 -13.19 -3.74 -16.88
N GLY A 140 -13.60 -4.42 -17.94
CA GLY A 140 -14.44 -5.62 -17.85
C GLY A 140 -13.73 -6.77 -17.13
N GLU A 141 -12.42 -6.94 -17.38
CA GLU A 141 -11.60 -7.94 -16.68
C GLU A 141 -11.47 -7.60 -15.18
N LEU A 142 -11.27 -6.31 -14.83
CA LEU A 142 -11.22 -5.87 -13.44
C LEU A 142 -12.55 -6.05 -12.70
N GLN A 143 -13.68 -5.76 -13.37
CA GLN A 143 -15.02 -5.95 -12.82
C GLN A 143 -15.35 -7.43 -12.59
N ALA A 144 -14.97 -8.32 -13.51
CA ALA A 144 -15.12 -9.76 -13.34
C ALA A 144 -14.30 -10.28 -12.12
N ILE A 145 -13.08 -9.79 -11.96
CA ILE A 145 -12.25 -10.08 -10.79
C ILE A 145 -12.91 -9.57 -9.50
N ALA A 146 -13.53 -8.39 -9.51
CA ALA A 146 -14.24 -7.87 -8.35
C ALA A 146 -15.44 -8.74 -7.96
N ALA A 147 -16.17 -9.29 -8.91
CA ALA A 147 -17.25 -10.23 -8.66
C ALA A 147 -16.74 -11.53 -8.02
N ASP A 148 -15.63 -12.10 -8.53
CA ASP A 148 -14.98 -13.29 -7.96
C ASP A 148 -14.53 -13.04 -6.49
N VAL A 149 -13.96 -11.87 -6.20
CA VAL A 149 -13.55 -11.49 -4.83
C VAL A 149 -14.77 -11.31 -3.92
N ALA A 150 -15.84 -10.70 -4.40
CA ALA A 150 -17.08 -10.53 -3.64
C ALA A 150 -17.68 -11.89 -3.27
N GLU A 151 -17.74 -12.84 -4.21
CA GLU A 151 -18.25 -14.20 -3.98
C GLU A 151 -17.42 -14.93 -2.91
N ILE A 152 -16.09 -15.01 -3.07
CA ILE A 152 -15.24 -15.77 -2.15
C ILE A 152 -15.20 -15.15 -0.75
N THR A 153 -15.26 -13.83 -0.63
CA THR A 153 -15.32 -13.15 0.65
C THR A 153 -16.67 -13.32 1.34
N ALA A 154 -17.77 -13.34 0.57
CA ALA A 154 -19.10 -13.68 1.10
C ALA A 154 -19.14 -15.11 1.65
N LEU A 155 -18.64 -16.09 0.87
CA LEU A 155 -18.52 -17.48 1.34
C LEU A 155 -17.67 -17.60 2.60
N THR A 156 -16.58 -16.87 2.68
CA THR A 156 -15.70 -16.85 3.86
C THR A 156 -16.45 -16.34 5.09
N LEU A 157 -17.17 -15.24 4.99
CA LEU A 157 -17.89 -14.64 6.12
C LEU A 157 -19.20 -15.34 6.48
N HIS A 158 -19.79 -16.13 5.59
CA HIS A 158 -20.93 -16.99 5.91
C HIS A 158 -20.53 -18.24 6.71
N ASN A 159 -19.26 -18.58 6.75
CA ASN A 159 -18.76 -19.65 7.61
C ASN A 159 -18.67 -19.14 9.06
N SER A 160 -19.55 -19.64 9.95
CA SER A 160 -19.63 -19.19 11.33
C SER A 160 -18.31 -19.39 12.10
N VAL A 161 -17.59 -20.48 11.84
CA VAL A 161 -16.30 -20.76 12.49
C VAL A 161 -15.27 -19.68 12.15
N ILE A 162 -15.23 -19.23 10.89
CA ILE A 162 -14.31 -18.17 10.45
C ILE A 162 -14.75 -16.83 11.04
N PHE A 163 -16.04 -16.53 10.94
CA PHE A 163 -16.61 -15.30 11.48
C PHE A 163 -16.29 -15.15 12.97
N ASP A 164 -16.57 -16.20 13.76
CA ASP A 164 -16.32 -16.23 15.21
C ASP A 164 -14.82 -16.09 15.54
N ARG A 165 -13.93 -16.60 14.68
CA ARG A 165 -12.50 -16.46 14.87
C ARG A 165 -11.97 -15.06 14.52
N PHE A 166 -12.68 -14.33 13.63
CA PHE A 166 -12.31 -12.98 13.25
C PHE A 166 -12.88 -11.90 14.16
N ALA A 167 -14.12 -12.10 14.62
CA ALA A 167 -14.82 -11.16 15.48
C ALA A 167 -14.15 -11.06 16.86
N ASP A 168 -14.06 -9.86 17.36
CA ASP A 168 -13.49 -9.51 18.67
C ASP A 168 -12.04 -10.00 18.90
N THR A 169 -11.34 -10.43 17.85
CA THR A 169 -9.95 -10.90 17.93
C THR A 169 -8.98 -9.76 17.63
N ALA A 170 -8.00 -9.55 18.52
CA ALA A 170 -6.95 -8.54 18.40
C ALA A 170 -7.52 -7.13 18.13
N VAL A 171 -8.37 -6.68 19.04
CA VAL A 171 -9.06 -5.38 18.96
C VAL A 171 -8.07 -4.24 19.21
N LEU A 172 -7.98 -3.32 18.27
CA LEU A 172 -7.29 -2.04 18.42
C LEU A 172 -8.35 -0.95 18.55
N SER A 173 -8.46 -0.36 19.74
CA SER A 173 -9.42 0.71 19.98
C SER A 173 -9.09 1.94 19.12
N ARG A 174 -10.11 2.79 18.88
CA ARG A 174 -9.90 4.05 18.16
C ARG A 174 -8.93 4.98 18.89
N ASP A 175 -9.03 5.02 20.21
CA ASP A 175 -8.20 5.90 21.03
C ASP A 175 -6.74 5.46 21.02
N ASP A 176 -6.48 4.14 21.13
CA ASP A 176 -5.13 3.59 21.01
C ASP A 176 -4.56 3.78 19.61
N ALA A 177 -5.35 3.53 18.56
CA ALA A 177 -4.93 3.76 17.18
C ALA A 177 -4.57 5.23 16.93
N ALA A 178 -5.34 6.17 17.50
CA ALA A 178 -5.07 7.61 17.41
C ALA A 178 -3.81 8.00 18.20
N ALA A 179 -3.67 7.51 19.44
CA ALA A 179 -2.52 7.80 20.30
C ALA A 179 -1.20 7.29 19.70
N LEU A 180 -1.24 6.16 18.97
CA LEU A 180 -0.09 5.58 18.28
C LEU A 180 0.17 6.17 16.90
N GLY A 181 -0.73 7.02 16.39
CA GLY A 181 -0.62 7.61 15.06
C GLY A 181 -0.74 6.57 13.94
N CYS A 182 -1.59 5.55 14.11
CA CYS A 182 -1.78 4.51 13.12
C CYS A 182 -2.24 5.06 11.77
N LEU A 183 -1.83 4.40 10.69
CA LEU A 183 -2.09 4.81 9.31
C LEU A 183 -2.77 3.70 8.51
N GLY A 184 -3.35 4.09 7.37
CA GLY A 184 -3.91 3.18 6.39
C GLY A 184 -5.07 2.33 6.92
N TYR A 185 -5.17 1.10 6.41
CA TYR A 185 -6.27 0.20 6.78
C TYR A 185 -6.29 -0.16 8.28
N VAL A 186 -5.17 -0.11 8.98
CA VAL A 186 -5.12 -0.34 10.44
C VAL A 186 -5.89 0.77 11.16
N ALA A 187 -5.62 2.02 10.83
CA ALA A 187 -6.33 3.18 11.38
C ALA A 187 -7.80 3.19 10.97
N ARG A 188 -8.09 2.96 9.68
CA ARG A 188 -9.45 2.97 9.14
C ARG A 188 -10.33 1.85 9.72
N ALA A 189 -9.76 0.69 10.04
CA ALA A 189 -10.47 -0.40 10.73
C ALA A 189 -10.87 -0.04 12.16
N SER A 190 -10.16 0.89 12.79
CA SER A 190 -10.45 1.45 14.12
C SER A 190 -11.23 2.77 14.07
N GLY A 191 -11.83 3.12 12.92
CA GLY A 191 -12.71 4.30 12.77
C GLY A 191 -11.99 5.63 12.58
N ILE A 192 -10.70 5.62 12.27
CA ILE A 192 -9.94 6.85 11.99
C ILE A 192 -9.93 7.09 10.48
N ARG A 193 -10.40 8.26 10.07
CA ARG A 193 -10.34 8.72 8.69
C ARG A 193 -8.96 9.32 8.41
N THR A 194 -8.15 8.61 7.66
CA THR A 194 -6.85 9.08 7.19
C THR A 194 -6.55 8.42 5.84
N ASP A 195 -6.35 9.23 4.82
CA ASP A 195 -6.03 8.77 3.46
C ASP A 195 -5.33 9.90 2.71
N ALA A 196 -4.06 9.69 2.36
CA ALA A 196 -3.28 10.73 1.70
C ALA A 196 -3.83 11.11 0.31
N ARG A 197 -4.65 10.27 -0.31
CA ARG A 197 -5.33 10.63 -1.58
C ARG A 197 -6.35 11.77 -1.39
N LEU A 198 -6.88 11.93 -0.16
CA LEU A 198 -7.82 12.97 0.23
C LEU A 198 -7.14 14.11 1.00
N ASP A 199 -6.20 13.77 1.89
CA ASP A 199 -5.54 14.73 2.78
C ASP A 199 -4.43 15.52 2.06
N HIS A 200 -3.79 14.92 1.04
CA HIS A 200 -2.69 15.48 0.25
C HIS A 200 -2.87 15.19 -1.25
N PRO A 201 -3.97 15.63 -1.88
CA PRO A 201 -4.28 15.30 -3.27
C PRO A 201 -3.30 15.99 -4.24
N ILE A 202 -2.66 15.22 -5.11
CA ILE A 202 -1.87 15.72 -6.24
C ILE A 202 -2.74 15.89 -7.48
N THR A 203 -3.75 15.03 -7.62
CA THR A 203 -4.79 15.13 -8.65
C THR A 203 -6.15 14.81 -8.03
N THR A 204 -7.21 15.31 -8.63
CA THR A 204 -8.57 15.02 -8.17
C THR A 204 -8.96 13.59 -8.53
N LEU A 205 -9.16 12.76 -7.52
CA LEU A 205 -9.61 11.38 -7.62
C LEU A 205 -10.98 11.21 -6.97
N ALA A 206 -11.83 10.36 -7.55
CA ALA A 206 -13.12 9.99 -6.95
C ALA A 206 -12.93 8.88 -5.90
N VAL A 207 -12.14 9.15 -4.87
CA VAL A 207 -11.86 8.19 -3.80
C VAL A 207 -13.09 7.98 -2.96
N ARG A 208 -13.56 6.73 -2.86
CA ARG A 208 -14.58 6.32 -1.90
C ARG A 208 -13.91 5.99 -0.57
N GLU A 209 -14.19 6.76 0.46
CA GLU A 209 -13.75 6.44 1.82
C GLU A 209 -14.39 5.15 2.31
N VAL A 210 -13.56 4.29 2.89
CA VAL A 210 -13.97 3.07 3.57
C VAL A 210 -13.44 3.09 5.00
N THR A 211 -14.30 2.93 5.98
CA THR A 211 -13.95 2.85 7.40
C THR A 211 -14.78 1.77 8.09
N ALA A 212 -14.19 1.16 9.12
CA ALA A 212 -14.89 0.29 10.07
C ALA A 212 -14.63 0.82 11.48
N GLY A 213 -15.27 0.28 12.50
CA GLY A 213 -15.15 0.82 13.86
C GLY A 213 -14.75 -0.19 14.93
N ALA A 214 -14.86 -1.49 14.64
CA ALA A 214 -14.60 -2.53 15.64
C ALA A 214 -13.10 -2.71 15.95
N GLY A 215 -12.22 -2.39 15.02
CA GLY A 215 -10.76 -2.48 15.20
C GLY A 215 -10.22 -3.90 15.38
N ASP A 216 -11.01 -4.93 15.15
CA ASP A 216 -10.67 -6.35 15.25
C ASP A 216 -10.18 -6.93 13.92
N VAL A 217 -9.92 -8.23 13.87
CA VAL A 217 -9.55 -8.93 12.63
C VAL A 217 -10.67 -8.84 11.61
N LEU A 218 -11.94 -8.97 12.03
CA LEU A 218 -13.10 -8.87 11.15
C LEU A 218 -13.19 -7.50 10.48
N ALA A 219 -13.00 -6.43 11.25
CA ALA A 219 -12.96 -5.07 10.73
C ALA A 219 -11.82 -4.87 9.72
N ARG A 220 -10.61 -5.37 10.00
CA ARG A 220 -9.48 -5.30 9.07
C ARG A 220 -9.68 -6.16 7.83
N TYR A 221 -10.40 -7.28 7.92
CA TYR A 221 -10.78 -8.13 6.78
C TYR A 221 -11.82 -7.44 5.89
N THR A 222 -12.94 -7.01 6.48
CA THR A 222 -14.04 -6.36 5.75
C THR A 222 -13.61 -5.06 5.11
N LEU A 223 -12.75 -4.29 5.78
CA LEU A 223 -12.18 -3.07 5.22
C LEU A 223 -11.38 -3.35 3.94
N ARG A 224 -10.50 -4.38 3.94
CA ARG A 224 -9.75 -4.76 2.73
C ARG A 224 -10.65 -5.21 1.58
N ARG A 225 -11.73 -5.94 1.88
CA ARG A 225 -12.75 -6.32 0.87
C ARG A 225 -13.38 -5.07 0.24
N ASP A 226 -13.79 -4.13 1.08
CA ASP A 226 -14.49 -2.94 0.63
C ASP A 226 -13.56 -1.94 -0.05
N GLU A 227 -12.30 -1.81 0.41
CA GLU A 227 -11.25 -1.06 -0.30
C GLU A 227 -10.90 -1.70 -1.64
N PHE A 228 -10.88 -3.04 -1.74
CA PHE A 228 -10.68 -3.72 -3.03
C PHE A 228 -11.75 -3.31 -4.04
N ALA A 229 -13.02 -3.37 -3.63
CA ALA A 229 -14.13 -2.96 -4.51
C ALA A 229 -14.06 -1.47 -4.89
N ALA A 230 -13.74 -0.60 -3.94
CA ALA A 230 -13.55 0.85 -4.19
C ALA A 230 -12.38 1.12 -5.15
N SER A 231 -11.27 0.37 -5.01
CA SER A 231 -10.10 0.48 -5.90
C SER A 231 -10.38 0.00 -7.32
N VAL A 232 -11.17 -1.09 -7.48
CA VAL A 232 -11.61 -1.51 -8.82
C VAL A 232 -12.44 -0.42 -9.49
N GLN A 233 -13.43 0.15 -8.76
CA GLN A 233 -14.23 1.23 -9.30
C GLN A 233 -13.40 2.45 -9.71
N LEU A 234 -12.48 2.88 -8.82
CA LEU A 234 -11.57 3.99 -9.13
C LEU A 234 -10.67 3.70 -10.34
N ALA A 235 -10.13 2.48 -10.44
CA ALA A 235 -9.33 2.07 -11.59
C ALA A 235 -10.14 2.12 -12.90
N CYS A 236 -11.37 1.59 -12.89
CA CYS A 236 -12.27 1.66 -14.05
C CYS A 236 -12.58 3.11 -14.44
N ASP A 237 -12.90 3.97 -13.47
CA ASP A 237 -13.16 5.39 -13.71
C ASP A 237 -11.93 6.11 -14.31
N LEU A 238 -10.72 5.78 -13.85
CA LEU A 238 -9.49 6.34 -14.39
C LEU A 238 -9.23 5.89 -15.83
N ILE A 239 -9.51 4.64 -16.14
CA ILE A 239 -9.36 4.07 -17.49
C ILE A 239 -10.37 4.69 -18.45
N GLU A 240 -11.65 4.71 -18.07
CA GLU A 240 -12.74 5.23 -18.90
C GLU A 240 -12.62 6.74 -19.22
N LYS A 241 -12.09 7.51 -18.26
CA LYS A 241 -11.84 8.95 -18.42
C LYS A 241 -10.49 9.27 -19.07
N HIS A 242 -9.66 8.26 -19.32
CA HIS A 242 -8.36 8.48 -19.94
C HIS A 242 -8.53 8.75 -21.43
N SER A 243 -7.88 9.79 -21.91
CA SER A 243 -7.80 10.13 -23.33
C SER A 243 -6.40 10.62 -23.66
N GLY A 244 -5.77 10.03 -24.65
CA GLY A 244 -4.44 10.45 -25.09
C GLY A 244 -3.35 9.42 -24.84
N PRO A 245 -2.08 9.86 -24.70
CA PRO A 245 -0.93 8.97 -24.59
C PRO A 245 -0.89 8.27 -23.23
N THR A 246 -0.32 7.05 -23.23
CA THR A 246 -0.02 6.28 -22.02
C THR A 246 1.43 6.45 -21.56
N GLU A 247 2.16 7.34 -22.20
CA GLU A 247 3.53 7.69 -21.89
C GLU A 247 3.66 9.20 -21.72
N PHE A 248 4.27 9.60 -20.62
CA PHE A 248 4.62 10.99 -20.30
C PHE A 248 6.06 11.05 -19.82
N ALA A 249 6.82 12.02 -20.35
CA ALA A 249 8.21 12.27 -19.96
C ALA A 249 8.47 13.78 -19.98
N THR A 250 8.51 14.39 -18.80
CA THR A 250 8.88 15.78 -18.59
C THR A 250 10.37 15.84 -18.26
N PRO A 251 11.19 16.58 -18.99
CA PRO A 251 12.60 16.74 -18.69
C PRO A 251 12.82 17.33 -17.28
N LEU A 252 13.75 16.75 -16.54
CA LEU A 252 14.12 17.30 -15.23
C LEU A 252 15.06 18.50 -15.43
N PRO A 253 14.77 19.67 -14.84
CA PRO A 253 15.66 20.82 -14.90
C PRO A 253 16.91 20.60 -14.03
N ALA A 254 17.95 21.40 -14.30
CA ALA A 254 19.11 21.45 -13.42
C ALA A 254 18.71 22.03 -12.04
N ALA A 255 19.25 21.47 -10.96
CA ALA A 255 18.92 21.92 -9.62
C ALA A 255 19.37 23.37 -9.32
N GLY A 256 20.46 23.80 -9.93
CA GLY A 256 21.01 25.17 -9.79
C GLY A 256 21.54 25.49 -8.38
N GLY A 257 21.33 24.65 -7.39
CA GLY A 257 21.77 24.78 -6.00
C GLY A 257 21.22 23.65 -5.14
N PRO A 258 21.55 23.59 -3.84
CA PRO A 258 20.96 22.64 -2.92
C PRO A 258 19.44 22.85 -2.80
N ARG A 259 18.67 21.76 -2.87
CA ARG A 259 17.20 21.76 -2.78
C ARG A 259 16.72 20.57 -1.97
N SER A 260 15.50 20.65 -1.50
CA SER A 260 14.81 19.49 -0.86
C SER A 260 13.37 19.44 -1.32
N GLY A 261 12.81 18.23 -1.32
CA GLY A 261 11.41 18.03 -1.63
C GLY A 261 10.82 16.85 -0.85
N ILE A 262 9.50 16.83 -0.80
CA ILE A 262 8.71 15.83 -0.07
C ILE A 262 7.68 15.21 -1.02
N GLY A 263 7.57 13.88 -0.97
CA GLY A 263 6.51 13.14 -1.65
C GLY A 263 5.68 12.36 -0.65
N VAL A 264 4.36 12.49 -0.74
CA VAL A 264 3.38 11.82 0.11
C VAL A 264 2.46 11.00 -0.78
N VAL A 265 2.30 9.70 -0.47
CA VAL A 265 1.49 8.77 -1.26
C VAL A 265 0.73 7.81 -0.36
N GLU A 266 -0.54 7.57 -0.65
CA GLU A 266 -1.30 6.51 0.02
C GLU A 266 -1.04 5.17 -0.65
N GLY A 267 -0.08 4.41 -0.11
CA GLY A 267 0.12 3.02 -0.48
C GLY A 267 -1.01 2.11 0.06
N TRP A 268 -0.98 0.84 -0.31
CA TRP A 268 -2.00 -0.12 0.13
C TRP A 268 -2.00 -0.38 1.66
N ARG A 269 -0.85 -0.16 2.36
CA ARG A 269 -0.75 -0.23 3.82
C ARG A 269 -1.07 1.09 4.52
N GLY A 270 -1.03 2.21 3.81
CA GLY A 270 -1.21 3.55 4.35
C GLY A 270 -0.24 4.56 3.76
N THR A 271 -0.17 5.71 4.38
CA THR A 271 0.62 6.84 3.91
C THR A 271 2.13 6.59 3.97
N ILE A 272 2.78 6.74 2.84
CA ILE A 272 4.24 6.69 2.65
C ILE A 272 4.74 8.11 2.46
N VAL A 273 5.85 8.45 3.10
CA VAL A 273 6.52 9.75 2.93
C VAL A 273 7.98 9.54 2.54
N HIS A 274 8.41 10.21 1.47
CA HIS A 274 9.81 10.36 1.12
C HIS A 274 10.21 11.82 1.20
N ARG A 275 11.37 12.11 1.79
CA ARG A 275 12.02 13.40 1.71
C ARG A 275 13.41 13.21 1.09
N VAL A 276 13.72 14.00 0.07
CA VAL A 276 15.03 13.99 -0.57
C VAL A 276 15.70 15.36 -0.44
N GLU A 277 17.01 15.35 -0.27
CA GLU A 277 17.88 16.53 -0.38
C GLU A 277 18.83 16.28 -1.54
N ILE A 278 18.98 17.26 -2.43
CA ILE A 278 19.82 17.18 -3.61
C ILE A 278 20.81 18.37 -3.65
N ASN A 279 21.97 18.15 -4.25
CA ASN A 279 22.95 19.21 -4.49
C ASN A 279 22.73 19.89 -5.86
N ALA A 280 23.57 20.87 -6.20
CA ALA A 280 23.49 21.61 -7.46
C ALA A 280 23.59 20.71 -8.73
N ALA A 281 24.21 19.54 -8.62
CA ALA A 281 24.31 18.55 -9.70
C ALA A 281 23.15 17.55 -9.72
N ALA A 282 22.07 17.81 -8.98
CA ALA A 282 20.91 16.91 -8.81
C ALA A 282 21.30 15.50 -8.29
N MET A 283 22.38 15.41 -7.50
CA MET A 283 22.75 14.20 -6.79
C MET A 283 22.09 14.20 -5.41
N ILE A 284 21.53 13.07 -4.99
CA ILE A 284 20.92 12.92 -3.66
C ILE A 284 22.03 12.99 -2.61
N THR A 285 21.90 13.93 -1.68
CA THR A 285 22.78 14.06 -0.53
C THR A 285 22.19 13.43 0.72
N ARG A 286 20.88 13.31 0.79
CA ARG A 286 20.16 12.65 1.88
C ARG A 286 18.79 12.18 1.41
N SER A 287 18.38 11.02 1.88
CA SER A 287 16.99 10.53 1.76
C SER A 287 16.47 10.14 3.14
N LYS A 288 15.21 10.48 3.40
CA LYS A 288 14.44 10.01 4.55
C LYS A 288 13.15 9.39 4.07
N ILE A 289 12.84 8.20 4.61
CA ILE A 289 11.73 7.38 4.17
C ILE A 289 10.91 6.98 5.40
N VAL A 290 9.60 7.12 5.29
CA VAL A 290 8.67 6.65 6.31
C VAL A 290 7.64 5.74 5.64
N ASP A 291 7.67 4.46 6.02
CA ASP A 291 6.65 3.47 5.67
C ASP A 291 5.56 3.48 6.76
N PRO A 292 4.28 3.29 6.44
CA PRO A 292 3.21 3.26 7.43
C PRO A 292 3.40 2.17 8.49
N SER A 293 4.16 1.11 8.22
CA SER A 293 4.47 0.07 9.20
C SER A 293 5.24 0.59 10.41
N TRP A 294 6.02 1.66 10.25
CA TRP A 294 6.70 2.32 11.36
C TRP A 294 5.74 2.75 12.47
N PHE A 295 4.61 3.36 12.10
CA PHE A 295 3.59 3.79 13.05
C PHE A 295 2.70 2.63 13.50
N ASN A 296 2.49 1.62 12.65
CA ASN A 296 1.54 0.55 12.94
C ASN A 296 2.15 -0.60 13.77
N TRP A 297 3.49 -0.82 13.76
CA TRP A 297 4.12 -1.87 14.57
C TRP A 297 3.82 -1.78 16.07
N PRO A 298 3.83 -0.60 16.72
CA PRO A 298 3.46 -0.47 18.11
C PRO A 298 2.02 -0.87 18.43
N ALA A 299 1.12 -0.85 17.45
CA ALA A 299 -0.27 -1.19 17.64
C ALA A 299 -0.52 -2.71 17.79
N LEU A 300 0.33 -3.56 17.19
CA LEU A 300 0.17 -5.01 17.29
C LEU A 300 0.26 -5.51 18.75
N PRO A 301 1.26 -5.14 19.57
CA PRO A 301 1.29 -5.48 20.98
C PRO A 301 0.08 -5.01 21.78
N VAL A 302 -0.47 -3.83 21.45
CA VAL A 302 -1.68 -3.28 22.09
C VAL A 302 -2.90 -4.13 21.75
N ALA A 303 -3.11 -4.40 20.47
CA ALA A 303 -4.24 -5.23 20.02
C ALA A 303 -4.14 -6.69 20.49
N MET A 304 -2.94 -7.18 20.84
CA MET A 304 -2.73 -8.52 21.38
C MET A 304 -2.97 -8.64 22.88
N ALA A 305 -3.17 -7.53 23.59
CA ALA A 305 -3.55 -7.59 24.98
C ALA A 305 -4.87 -8.36 25.14
N ASP A 306 -4.94 -9.21 26.17
CA ASP A 306 -6.11 -10.04 26.49
C ASP A 306 -6.51 -11.07 25.42
N THR A 307 -5.69 -11.26 24.36
CA THR A 307 -5.89 -12.36 23.39
C THR A 307 -5.19 -13.64 23.85
N ILE A 308 -5.41 -14.73 23.13
CA ILE A 308 -4.73 -16.01 23.38
C ILE A 308 -3.57 -16.21 22.39
N VAL A 309 -2.56 -16.96 22.81
CA VAL A 309 -1.37 -17.27 21.98
C VAL A 309 -1.73 -17.87 20.61
N PRO A 310 -2.71 -18.80 20.49
CA PRO A 310 -3.14 -19.35 19.21
C PRO A 310 -3.67 -18.30 18.20
N ASP A 311 -4.11 -17.12 18.64
CA ASP A 311 -4.61 -16.06 17.76
C ASP A 311 -3.49 -15.15 17.23
N PHE A 312 -2.25 -15.31 17.71
CA PHE A 312 -1.13 -14.47 17.27
C PHE A 312 -0.88 -14.51 15.75
N PRO A 313 -0.84 -15.70 15.08
CA PRO A 313 -0.65 -15.72 13.64
C PRO A 313 -1.73 -14.93 12.87
N LEU A 314 -3.00 -15.16 13.24
CA LEU A 314 -4.15 -14.46 12.66
C LEU A 314 -4.08 -12.94 12.90
N ALA A 315 -3.84 -12.53 14.15
CA ALA A 315 -3.68 -11.12 14.50
C ALA A 315 -2.54 -10.46 13.71
N ASN A 316 -1.34 -11.06 13.75
CA ASN A 316 -0.17 -10.56 13.02
C ASN A 316 -0.44 -10.45 11.50
N LYS A 317 -1.07 -11.48 10.90
CA LYS A 317 -1.45 -11.45 9.49
C LYS A 317 -2.50 -10.36 9.21
N SER A 318 -3.42 -10.08 10.12
CA SER A 318 -4.43 -9.04 9.94
C SER A 318 -3.83 -7.63 9.88
N PHE A 319 -2.73 -7.40 10.58
CA PHE A 319 -1.93 -6.17 10.46
C PHE A 319 -1.03 -6.19 9.22
N ASN A 320 -0.48 -7.33 8.84
CA ASN A 320 0.43 -7.55 7.70
C ASN A 320 1.46 -6.42 7.48
N LEU A 321 2.21 -6.11 8.53
CA LEU A 321 3.18 -5.01 8.53
C LEU A 321 4.47 -5.40 7.79
N SER A 322 5.07 -4.43 7.11
CA SER A 322 6.34 -4.61 6.41
C SER A 322 7.53 -4.52 7.36
N TYR A 323 8.28 -5.60 7.52
CA TYR A 323 9.59 -5.55 8.17
C TYR A 323 10.57 -4.72 7.33
N ALA A 324 10.59 -4.97 6.02
CA ALA A 324 11.49 -4.29 5.10
C ALA A 324 11.23 -2.79 4.98
N GLY A 325 9.96 -2.37 5.00
CA GLY A 325 9.57 -0.96 5.00
C GLY A 325 9.88 -0.26 6.33
N ASN A 326 9.78 -0.98 7.45
CA ASN A 326 10.10 -0.44 8.76
C ASN A 326 11.61 -0.33 9.00
N ASP A 327 12.36 -1.36 8.64
CA ASP A 327 13.78 -1.47 9.00
C ASP A 327 14.71 -0.74 8.01
N LEU A 328 14.27 -0.52 6.76
CA LEU A 328 14.95 0.18 5.64
C LEU A 328 16.33 -0.36 5.22
#